data_820953c9d45a303639fbf74a503dd3f7
#
_entry.id   820953c9d45a303639fbf74a503dd3f7
#
_cell.length_a   1.000
_cell.length_b   1.000
_cell.length_c   1.000
_cell.angle_alpha   90.00
_cell.angle_beta   90.00
_cell.angle_gamma   90.00
#
_symmetry.space_group_name_H-M   'P 1'
#
loop_
_entity.id
_entity.type
_entity.pdbx_description
1 polymer ?
#
loop_
_entity_poly.entity_id
_entity_poly.type
_entity_poly.pdbx_seq_one_letter_code
_entity_poly.pdbx_strand_id
1 'polypeptide(L)'
;ANFGTITPVAAQLKTIGGLAFGLMLPVLAGYIGEAIGDRPALAVGFVGGVIAANGKSGFLGALVAGFVSGYLILLLRKLCDKLPDALEKIAPVLIYPVAGILGIGLLMNFAIEPVMGAINTALNNGLTGMGGSSKLLLGLILGGMMAIDMGGPFNKAAYVFGTAAIAAGNYDIMAAVMIGGMTPPCAIALATLLFKDKFTKSEREAGPTNFIMGLAFITEGAIPYAAADPLHVLPACIVGSAAAGALSMAFGCTLMAPHGGIFVFPVVGNAIMYLVALVAGTVISAVLLGVLKKKII
;
A
#
# COMPACT_ATOMS: atom_id res chain seq x y z
N ALA A 1 21.60 -8.39 10.45
CA ALA A 1 22.17 -7.19 9.83
C ALA A 1 22.69 -7.43 8.41
N ASN A 2 22.98 -8.68 8.00
CA ASN A 2 23.60 -9.00 6.68
C ASN A 2 22.62 -9.59 5.65
N PHE A 3 21.32 -9.26 5.77
CA PHE A 3 20.31 -9.77 4.82
C PHE A 3 20.64 -9.35 3.40
N GLY A 4 20.72 -10.35 2.50
CA GLY A 4 20.98 -10.13 1.08
C GLY A 4 22.40 -9.71 0.70
N THR A 5 23.39 -9.85 1.63
CA THR A 5 24.81 -9.50 1.34
C THR A 5 25.77 -10.64 1.65
N ILE A 6 25.26 -11.83 2.02
CA ILE A 6 26.08 -12.98 2.45
C ILE A 6 26.80 -13.63 1.27
N THR A 7 26.20 -13.64 0.09
CA THR A 7 26.80 -14.17 -1.14
C THR A 7 26.78 -13.13 -2.25
N PRO A 8 27.70 -13.18 -3.23
CA PRO A 8 27.71 -12.25 -4.37
C PRO A 8 26.39 -12.24 -5.16
N VAL A 9 25.77 -13.41 -5.34
CA VAL A 9 24.47 -13.53 -6.04
C VAL A 9 23.36 -12.84 -5.24
N ALA A 10 23.29 -13.07 -3.92
CA ALA A 10 22.30 -12.42 -3.07
C ALA A 10 22.49 -10.89 -3.07
N ALA A 11 23.74 -10.41 -3.05
CA ALA A 11 24.06 -8.99 -3.14
C ALA A 11 23.59 -8.37 -4.47
N GLN A 12 23.80 -9.06 -5.59
CA GLN A 12 23.30 -8.62 -6.89
C GLN A 12 21.77 -8.56 -6.94
N LEU A 13 21.08 -9.60 -6.46
CA LEU A 13 19.61 -9.62 -6.41
C LEU A 13 19.07 -8.51 -5.53
N LYS A 14 19.70 -8.26 -4.38
CA LYS A 14 19.35 -7.14 -3.50
C LYS A 14 19.55 -5.79 -4.17
N THR A 15 20.64 -5.61 -4.92
CA THR A 15 20.90 -4.37 -5.67
C THR A 15 19.83 -4.16 -6.75
N ILE A 16 19.51 -5.18 -7.54
CA ILE A 16 18.44 -5.11 -8.56
C ILE A 16 17.10 -4.77 -7.91
N GLY A 17 16.74 -5.47 -6.83
CA GLY A 17 15.51 -5.20 -6.09
C GLY A 17 15.49 -3.79 -5.48
N GLY A 18 16.60 -3.30 -4.97
CA GLY A 18 16.76 -1.95 -4.45
C GLY A 18 16.57 -0.88 -5.52
N LEU A 19 17.12 -1.07 -6.71
CA LEU A 19 16.91 -0.17 -7.85
C LEU A 19 15.45 -0.17 -8.28
N ALA A 20 14.82 -1.33 -8.39
CA ALA A 20 13.41 -1.45 -8.74
C ALA A 20 12.51 -0.76 -7.68
N PHE A 21 12.80 -0.97 -6.40
CA PHE A 21 12.09 -0.31 -5.30
C PHE A 21 12.31 1.20 -5.27
N GLY A 22 13.52 1.66 -5.60
CA GLY A 22 13.86 3.09 -5.72
C GLY A 22 13.04 3.84 -6.79
N LEU A 23 12.53 3.11 -7.79
CA LEU A 23 11.63 3.70 -8.81
C LEU A 23 10.18 3.90 -8.31
N MET A 24 9.81 3.35 -7.14
CA MET A 24 8.41 3.39 -6.66
C MET A 24 7.86 4.82 -6.58
N LEU A 25 8.57 5.74 -5.94
CA LEU A 25 8.13 7.13 -5.78
C LEU A 25 8.16 7.92 -7.09
N PRO A 26 9.21 7.85 -7.92
CA PRO A 26 9.20 8.45 -9.25
C PRO A 26 8.05 7.96 -10.13
N VAL A 27 7.83 6.64 -10.18
CA VAL A 27 6.76 6.04 -10.99
C VAL A 27 5.40 6.49 -10.48
N LEU A 28 5.16 6.45 -9.17
CA LEU A 28 3.92 6.94 -8.57
C LEU A 28 3.63 8.40 -8.97
N ALA A 29 4.59 9.30 -8.77
CA ALA A 29 4.42 10.71 -9.10
C ALA A 29 4.23 10.94 -10.60
N GLY A 30 4.99 10.21 -11.43
CA GLY A 30 4.89 10.28 -12.89
C GLY A 30 3.50 9.91 -13.40
N TYR A 31 2.97 8.76 -12.98
CA TYR A 31 1.66 8.29 -13.45
C TYR A 31 0.48 9.08 -12.88
N ILE A 32 0.58 9.61 -11.66
CA ILE A 32 -0.40 10.58 -11.16
C ILE A 32 -0.40 11.84 -12.05
N GLY A 33 0.79 12.35 -12.39
CA GLY A 33 0.94 13.49 -13.28
C GLY A 33 0.35 13.22 -14.66
N GLU A 34 0.65 12.06 -15.24
CA GLU A 34 0.12 11.64 -16.55
C GLU A 34 -1.40 11.53 -16.55
N ALA A 35 -2.00 10.98 -15.52
CA ALA A 35 -3.46 10.86 -15.39
C ALA A 35 -4.18 12.22 -15.40
N ILE A 36 -3.49 13.31 -15.04
CA ILE A 36 -4.04 14.66 -14.96
C ILE A 36 -3.64 15.50 -16.20
N GLY A 37 -2.35 15.48 -16.56
CA GLY A 37 -1.75 16.37 -17.56
C GLY A 37 -1.27 15.65 -18.82
N ASP A 38 -1.65 14.37 -19.03
CA ASP A 38 -1.21 13.48 -20.11
C ASP A 38 0.33 13.27 -20.15
N ARG A 39 0.82 12.70 -21.26
CA ARG A 39 2.23 12.33 -21.45
C ARG A 39 3.28 13.40 -21.08
N PRO A 40 3.09 14.70 -21.36
CA PRO A 40 4.09 15.70 -20.95
C PRO A 40 4.30 15.79 -19.44
N ALA A 41 3.27 15.49 -18.66
CA ALA A 41 3.34 15.53 -17.20
C ALA A 41 4.09 14.32 -16.60
N LEU A 42 4.22 13.21 -17.33
CA LEU A 42 4.89 12.00 -16.87
C LEU A 42 6.34 12.28 -16.47
N ALA A 43 7.13 12.91 -17.36
CA ALA A 43 8.53 13.23 -17.10
C ALA A 43 8.68 14.23 -15.93
N VAL A 44 7.79 15.21 -15.87
CA VAL A 44 7.77 16.22 -14.80
C VAL A 44 7.48 15.55 -13.45
N GLY A 45 6.50 14.65 -13.41
CA GLY A 45 6.17 13.86 -12.22
C GLY A 45 7.31 12.93 -11.79
N PHE A 46 8.01 12.26 -12.73
CA PHE A 46 9.19 11.47 -12.42
C PHE A 46 10.25 12.29 -11.69
N VAL A 47 10.56 13.48 -12.20
CA VAL A 47 11.56 14.36 -11.57
C VAL A 47 11.12 14.79 -10.17
N GLY A 48 9.86 15.19 -10.00
CA GLY A 48 9.30 15.51 -8.68
C GLY A 48 9.38 14.33 -7.71
N GLY A 49 9.07 13.13 -8.17
CA GLY A 49 9.17 11.90 -7.39
C GLY A 49 10.61 11.52 -7.01
N VAL A 50 11.59 11.75 -7.92
CA VAL A 50 13.02 11.57 -7.60
C VAL A 50 13.48 12.55 -6.53
N ILE A 51 13.07 13.83 -6.60
CA ILE A 51 13.41 14.83 -5.58
C ILE A 51 12.83 14.40 -4.22
N ALA A 52 11.56 13.98 -4.18
CA ALA A 52 10.93 13.48 -2.97
C ALA A 52 11.61 12.24 -2.39
N ALA A 53 12.03 11.30 -3.25
CA ALA A 53 12.72 10.07 -2.85
C ALA A 53 14.08 10.35 -2.20
N ASN A 54 14.78 11.39 -2.64
CA ASN A 54 16.07 11.79 -2.11
C ASN A 54 15.96 12.86 -1.00
N GLY A 55 14.78 13.42 -0.79
CA GLY A 55 14.49 14.45 0.22
C GLY A 55 13.93 13.87 1.52
N LYS A 56 13.36 14.75 2.34
CA LYS A 56 12.71 14.40 3.61
C LYS A 56 11.20 14.13 3.45
N SER A 57 10.61 14.60 2.37
CA SER A 57 9.16 14.49 2.12
C SER A 57 8.74 13.07 1.76
N GLY A 58 9.64 12.25 1.19
CA GLY A 58 9.42 10.84 0.91
C GLY A 58 8.14 10.59 0.10
N PHE A 59 7.34 9.61 0.57
CA PHE A 59 6.10 9.22 -0.10
C PHE A 59 5.09 10.37 -0.22
N LEU A 60 4.90 11.16 0.85
CA LEU A 60 3.96 12.30 0.84
C LEU A 60 4.38 13.35 -0.19
N GLY A 61 5.67 13.64 -0.27
CA GLY A 61 6.22 14.55 -1.27
C GLY A 61 6.01 14.05 -2.69
N ALA A 62 6.22 12.76 -2.95
CA ALA A 62 6.00 12.15 -4.26
C ALA A 62 4.52 12.18 -4.67
N LEU A 63 3.61 11.92 -3.73
CA LEU A 63 2.17 12.02 -3.97
C LEU A 63 1.78 13.44 -4.40
N VAL A 64 2.20 14.46 -3.64
CA VAL A 64 1.93 15.88 -3.96
C VAL A 64 2.60 16.28 -5.26
N ALA A 65 3.85 15.84 -5.50
CA ALA A 65 4.57 16.10 -6.75
C ALA A 65 3.81 15.59 -7.98
N GLY A 66 3.18 14.43 -7.88
CA GLY A 66 2.36 13.88 -8.95
C GLY A 66 1.18 14.78 -9.32
N PHE A 67 0.41 15.22 -8.32
CA PHE A 67 -0.69 16.16 -8.55
C PHE A 67 -0.20 17.48 -9.11
N VAL A 68 0.82 18.07 -8.49
CA VAL A 68 1.37 19.35 -8.90
C VAL A 68 1.93 19.30 -10.32
N SER A 69 2.63 18.22 -10.72
CA SER A 69 3.16 18.07 -12.08
C SER A 69 2.06 18.02 -13.14
N GLY A 70 0.95 17.33 -12.85
CA GLY A 70 -0.20 17.30 -13.75
C GLY A 70 -0.84 18.66 -13.95
N TYR A 71 -1.16 19.35 -12.87
CA TYR A 71 -1.74 20.70 -12.94
C TYR A 71 -0.77 21.74 -13.51
N LEU A 72 0.54 21.63 -13.25
CA LEU A 72 1.55 22.49 -13.83
C LEU A 72 1.56 22.38 -15.36
N ILE A 73 1.49 21.17 -15.91
CA ILE A 73 1.43 20.98 -17.36
C ILE A 73 0.10 21.50 -17.95
N LEU A 74 -1.04 21.32 -17.27
CA LEU A 74 -2.29 21.93 -17.69
C LEU A 74 -2.20 23.48 -17.73
N LEU A 75 -1.55 24.07 -16.75
CA LEU A 75 -1.30 25.50 -16.72
C LEU A 75 -0.40 25.94 -17.91
N LEU A 76 0.70 25.21 -18.14
CA LEU A 76 1.61 25.50 -19.25
C LEU A 76 0.90 25.38 -20.60
N ARG A 77 0.04 24.37 -20.80
CA ARG A 77 -0.80 24.25 -22.02
C ARG A 77 -1.64 25.50 -22.21
N LYS A 78 -2.41 25.90 -21.20
CA LYS A 78 -3.27 27.08 -21.27
C LYS A 78 -2.50 28.39 -21.54
N LEU A 79 -1.23 28.47 -21.12
CA LEU A 79 -0.36 29.60 -21.44
C LEU A 79 0.16 29.52 -22.88
N CYS A 80 0.50 28.32 -23.34
CA CYS A 80 1.00 28.09 -24.71
C CYS A 80 -0.09 28.26 -25.78
N ASP A 81 -1.36 28.00 -25.48
CA ASP A 81 -2.51 28.22 -26.38
C ASP A 81 -2.63 29.70 -26.83
N LYS A 82 -1.95 30.61 -26.14
CA LYS A 82 -1.89 32.05 -26.49
C LYS A 82 -0.69 32.42 -27.36
N LEU A 83 0.19 31.48 -27.66
CA LEU A 83 1.37 31.69 -28.48
C LEU A 83 1.03 31.66 -29.98
N PRO A 84 1.81 32.32 -30.85
CA PRO A 84 1.71 32.16 -32.29
C PRO A 84 1.88 30.68 -32.72
N ASP A 85 1.19 30.21 -33.76
CA ASP A 85 1.16 28.83 -34.26
C ASP A 85 2.55 28.17 -34.40
N ALA A 86 3.57 28.97 -34.78
CA ALA A 86 4.95 28.48 -34.91
C ALA A 86 5.56 28.08 -33.57
N LEU A 87 5.24 28.76 -32.50
CA LEU A 87 5.73 28.47 -31.14
C LEU A 87 4.87 27.41 -30.43
N GLU A 88 3.58 27.34 -30.74
CA GLU A 88 2.68 26.32 -30.23
C GLU A 88 3.19 24.90 -30.59
N LYS A 89 3.65 24.72 -31.83
CA LYS A 89 4.21 23.43 -32.30
C LYS A 89 5.50 23.00 -31.57
N ILE A 90 6.25 23.96 -31.01
CA ILE A 90 7.47 23.70 -30.25
C ILE A 90 7.16 23.40 -28.77
N ALA A 91 5.98 23.80 -28.28
CA ALA A 91 5.62 23.65 -26.86
C ALA A 91 5.76 22.22 -26.32
N PRO A 92 5.28 21.15 -26.98
CA PRO A 92 5.41 19.80 -26.45
C PRO A 92 6.84 19.27 -26.36
N VAL A 93 7.72 19.74 -27.24
CA VAL A 93 9.09 19.23 -27.36
C VAL A 93 10.07 20.01 -26.48
N LEU A 94 9.83 21.31 -26.30
CA LEU A 94 10.75 22.20 -25.58
C LEU A 94 10.14 22.84 -24.35
N ILE A 95 8.98 23.51 -24.48
CA ILE A 95 8.44 24.35 -23.40
C ILE A 95 7.94 23.46 -22.24
N TYR A 96 7.14 22.43 -22.52
CA TYR A 96 6.60 21.58 -21.45
C TYR A 96 7.70 20.83 -20.68
N PRO A 97 8.69 20.17 -21.33
CA PRO A 97 9.76 19.53 -20.60
C PRO A 97 10.60 20.52 -19.80
N VAL A 98 11.08 21.59 -20.41
CA VAL A 98 11.99 22.53 -19.76
C VAL A 98 11.29 23.32 -18.65
N ALA A 99 10.18 24.00 -18.96
CA ALA A 99 9.45 24.79 -17.96
C ALA A 99 8.77 23.89 -16.91
N GLY A 100 8.28 22.71 -17.31
CA GLY A 100 7.68 21.74 -16.39
C GLY A 100 8.70 21.20 -15.39
N ILE A 101 9.87 20.74 -15.85
CA ILE A 101 10.91 20.21 -14.97
C ILE A 101 11.50 21.30 -14.05
N LEU A 102 11.77 22.48 -14.59
CA LEU A 102 12.22 23.62 -13.76
C LEU A 102 11.14 24.00 -12.75
N GLY A 103 9.90 24.08 -13.17
CA GLY A 103 8.76 24.47 -12.33
C GLY A 103 8.56 23.47 -11.19
N ILE A 104 8.49 22.15 -11.49
CA ILE A 104 8.36 21.15 -10.43
C ILE A 104 9.58 21.13 -9.52
N GLY A 105 10.80 21.28 -10.06
CA GLY A 105 12.03 21.32 -9.26
C GLY A 105 12.03 22.46 -8.26
N LEU A 106 11.65 23.67 -8.70
CA LEU A 106 11.53 24.82 -7.81
C LEU A 106 10.41 24.63 -6.77
N LEU A 107 9.23 24.17 -7.18
CA LEU A 107 8.12 23.91 -6.26
C LEU A 107 8.47 22.82 -5.24
N MET A 108 9.14 21.75 -5.67
CA MET A 108 9.62 20.72 -4.74
C MET A 108 10.57 21.31 -3.71
N ASN A 109 11.64 21.98 -4.14
CA ASN A 109 12.68 22.44 -3.23
C ASN A 109 12.23 23.56 -2.27
N PHE A 110 11.41 24.49 -2.73
CA PHE A 110 11.06 25.68 -1.94
C PHE A 110 9.70 25.59 -1.24
N ALA A 111 8.77 24.75 -1.71
CA ALA A 111 7.43 24.64 -1.14
C ALA A 111 7.11 23.25 -0.61
N ILE A 112 7.25 22.20 -1.44
CA ILE A 112 6.74 20.86 -1.10
C ILE A 112 7.67 20.16 -0.10
N GLU A 113 8.97 20.12 -0.35
CA GLU A 113 9.94 19.48 0.54
C GLU A 113 9.93 20.06 1.97
N PRO A 114 9.93 21.37 2.22
CA PRO A 114 9.87 21.89 3.57
C PRO A 114 8.59 21.50 4.30
N VAL A 115 7.43 21.59 3.64
CA VAL A 115 6.14 21.32 4.26
C VAL A 115 5.91 19.82 4.45
N MET A 116 6.04 19.04 3.36
CA MET A 116 5.80 17.59 3.42
C MET A 116 6.89 16.88 4.22
N GLY A 117 8.13 17.36 4.18
CA GLY A 117 9.21 16.85 5.00
C GLY A 117 9.00 17.07 6.50
N ALA A 118 8.46 18.23 6.88
CA ALA A 118 8.08 18.49 8.28
C ALA A 118 6.96 17.55 8.74
N ILE A 119 5.91 17.37 7.90
CA ILE A 119 4.80 16.44 8.19
C ILE A 119 5.32 15.02 8.28
N ASN A 120 6.14 14.55 7.34
CA ASN A 120 6.70 13.21 7.34
C ASN A 120 7.58 12.98 8.57
N THR A 121 8.39 13.95 8.96
CA THR A 121 9.21 13.90 10.17
C THR A 121 8.35 13.84 11.43
N ALA A 122 7.30 14.63 11.53
CA ALA A 122 6.37 14.63 12.66
C ALA A 122 5.64 13.28 12.79
N LEU A 123 5.18 12.72 11.65
CA LEU A 123 4.58 11.38 11.62
C LEU A 123 5.56 10.30 12.10
N ASN A 124 6.78 10.31 11.60
CA ASN A 124 7.80 9.34 12.01
C ASN A 124 8.15 9.46 13.49
N ASN A 125 8.31 10.67 14.01
CA ASN A 125 8.55 10.89 15.44
C ASN A 125 7.36 10.44 16.29
N GLY A 126 6.13 10.68 15.82
CA GLY A 126 4.92 10.19 16.47
C GLY A 126 4.87 8.66 16.51
N LEU A 127 5.16 8.00 15.40
CA LEU A 127 5.16 6.53 15.29
C LEU A 127 6.25 5.88 16.15
N THR A 128 7.47 6.43 16.15
CA THR A 128 8.57 5.92 16.97
C THR A 128 8.36 6.18 18.47
N GLY A 129 7.63 7.24 18.82
CA GLY A 129 7.26 7.57 20.18
C GLY A 129 6.06 6.78 20.74
N MET A 130 5.37 6.00 19.90
CA MET A 130 4.20 5.22 20.33
C MET A 130 4.60 4.11 21.31
N GLY A 131 3.98 4.09 22.50
CA GLY A 131 4.07 3.00 23.46
C GLY A 131 3.27 1.75 23.01
N GLY A 132 3.43 0.66 23.76
CA GLY A 132 2.84 -0.65 23.39
C GLY A 132 1.33 -0.60 23.12
N SER A 133 0.54 0.07 23.99
CA SER A 133 -0.92 0.18 23.83
C SER A 133 -1.31 0.98 22.58
N SER A 134 -0.60 2.05 22.27
CA SER A 134 -0.84 2.86 21.06
C SER A 134 -0.47 2.11 19.79
N LYS A 135 0.61 1.30 19.82
CA LYS A 135 0.97 0.42 18.70
C LYS A 135 -0.08 -0.66 18.47
N LEU A 136 -0.61 -1.25 19.52
CA LEU A 136 -1.68 -2.25 19.41
C LEU A 136 -2.94 -1.65 18.76
N LEU A 137 -3.33 -0.44 19.17
CA LEU A 137 -4.45 0.28 18.58
C LEU A 137 -4.19 0.62 17.10
N LEU A 138 -2.98 1.05 16.78
CA LEU A 138 -2.59 1.32 15.38
C LEU A 138 -2.67 0.06 14.53
N GLY A 139 -2.17 -1.08 15.02
CA GLY A 139 -2.27 -2.36 14.34
C GLY A 139 -3.70 -2.83 14.13
N LEU A 140 -4.57 -2.61 15.11
CA LEU A 140 -6.00 -2.89 15.03
C LEU A 140 -6.67 -2.06 13.92
N ILE A 141 -6.40 -0.76 13.89
CA ILE A 141 -6.95 0.16 12.88
C ILE A 141 -6.45 -0.22 11.48
N LEU A 142 -5.14 -0.35 11.30
CA LEU A 142 -4.55 -0.64 10.00
C LEU A 142 -4.96 -2.02 9.47
N GLY A 143 -4.95 -3.03 10.33
CA GLY A 143 -5.43 -4.37 9.97
C GLY A 143 -6.90 -4.34 9.56
N GLY A 144 -7.75 -3.65 10.33
CA GLY A 144 -9.17 -3.49 10.02
C GLY A 144 -9.42 -2.75 8.70
N MET A 145 -8.68 -1.68 8.43
CA MET A 145 -8.78 -0.92 7.16
C MET A 145 -8.54 -1.80 5.93
N MET A 146 -7.67 -2.81 6.05
CA MET A 146 -7.39 -3.72 4.94
C MET A 146 -8.61 -4.55 4.53
N ALA A 147 -9.58 -4.76 5.44
CA ALA A 147 -10.77 -5.58 5.21
C ALA A 147 -12.05 -4.78 4.96
N ILE A 148 -12.05 -3.45 5.12
CA ILE A 148 -13.26 -2.61 4.95
C ILE A 148 -13.79 -2.68 3.53
N ASP A 149 -12.91 -2.55 2.55
CA ASP A 149 -13.24 -2.45 1.13
C ASP A 149 -12.39 -3.37 0.22
N MET A 150 -11.55 -4.23 0.84
CA MET A 150 -10.82 -5.34 0.20
C MET A 150 -10.11 -5.00 -1.11
N GLY A 151 -9.42 -3.85 -1.15
CA GLY A 151 -8.71 -3.33 -2.34
C GLY A 151 -9.20 -1.96 -2.77
N GLY A 152 -10.19 -1.39 -2.09
CA GLY A 152 -10.69 -0.05 -2.32
C GLY A 152 -9.86 1.05 -1.61
N PRO A 153 -10.44 2.27 -1.45
CA PRO A 153 -9.72 3.43 -0.92
C PRO A 153 -9.15 3.24 0.49
N PHE A 154 -9.87 2.59 1.42
CA PHE A 154 -9.39 2.36 2.79
C PHE A 154 -8.22 1.38 2.84
N ASN A 155 -8.34 0.27 2.10
CA ASN A 155 -7.28 -0.71 1.96
C ASN A 155 -6.02 -0.06 1.36
N LYS A 156 -6.18 0.70 0.27
CA LYS A 156 -5.07 1.41 -0.37
C LYS A 156 -4.45 2.48 0.53
N ALA A 157 -5.23 3.20 1.31
CA ALA A 157 -4.70 4.18 2.25
C ALA A 157 -3.81 3.51 3.32
N ALA A 158 -4.24 2.40 3.91
CA ALA A 158 -3.42 1.63 4.84
C ALA A 158 -2.16 1.07 4.17
N TYR A 159 -2.28 0.52 2.96
CA TYR A 159 -1.15 0.01 2.19
C TYR A 159 -0.11 1.08 1.86
N VAL A 160 -0.58 2.24 1.39
CA VAL A 160 0.26 3.41 1.09
C VAL A 160 0.97 3.91 2.35
N PHE A 161 0.28 3.98 3.48
CA PHE A 161 0.87 4.33 4.76
C PHE A 161 1.93 3.31 5.19
N GLY A 162 1.68 2.00 5.02
CA GLY A 162 2.64 0.94 5.29
C GLY A 162 3.90 1.04 4.43
N THR A 163 3.76 1.34 3.13
CA THR A 163 4.92 1.53 2.23
C THR A 163 5.72 2.78 2.58
N ALA A 164 5.07 3.87 2.96
CA ALA A 164 5.73 5.07 3.47
C ALA A 164 6.51 4.78 4.76
N ALA A 165 5.94 3.97 5.65
CA ALA A 165 6.59 3.56 6.89
C ALA A 165 7.85 2.71 6.64
N ILE A 166 7.84 1.81 5.63
CA ILE A 166 9.05 1.08 5.21
C ILE A 166 10.16 2.06 4.80
N ALA A 167 9.83 3.03 3.95
CA ALA A 167 10.79 4.04 3.49
C ALA A 167 11.38 4.86 4.66
N ALA A 168 10.61 5.03 5.74
CA ALA A 168 11.01 5.73 6.96
C ALA A 168 11.71 4.82 8.00
N GLY A 169 11.87 3.52 7.72
CA GLY A 169 12.49 2.56 8.64
C GLY A 169 11.57 1.97 9.72
N ASN A 170 10.25 2.25 9.65
CA ASN A 170 9.24 1.72 10.56
C ASN A 170 8.59 0.47 9.96
N TYR A 171 9.14 -0.69 10.22
CA TYR A 171 8.77 -1.95 9.56
C TYR A 171 7.59 -2.68 10.21
N ASP A 172 7.21 -2.35 11.44
CA ASP A 172 6.09 -2.95 12.18
C ASP A 172 4.74 -2.60 11.55
N ILE A 173 4.61 -1.41 10.99
CA ILE A 173 3.40 -0.92 10.34
C ILE A 173 3.04 -1.76 9.13
N MET A 174 4.00 -2.03 8.23
CA MET A 174 3.74 -2.84 7.05
C MET A 174 3.43 -4.29 7.40
N ALA A 175 4.01 -4.83 8.48
CA ALA A 175 3.65 -6.16 8.97
C ALA A 175 2.17 -6.22 9.37
N ALA A 176 1.65 -5.22 10.08
CA ALA A 176 0.22 -5.15 10.45
C ALA A 176 -0.70 -4.96 9.23
N VAL A 177 -0.29 -4.18 8.25
CA VAL A 177 -1.03 -3.97 7.00
C VAL A 177 -1.11 -5.26 6.20
N MET A 178 0.03 -5.91 5.94
CA MET A 178 0.05 -7.12 5.13
C MET A 178 -0.78 -8.25 5.75
N ILE A 179 -0.63 -8.50 7.06
CA ILE A 179 -1.38 -9.55 7.73
C ILE A 179 -2.89 -9.26 7.73
N GLY A 180 -3.27 -7.99 7.87
CA GLY A 180 -4.66 -7.55 7.77
C GLY A 180 -5.28 -7.89 6.42
N GLY A 181 -4.54 -7.69 5.32
CA GLY A 181 -5.02 -8.01 3.98
C GLY A 181 -4.97 -9.49 3.60
N MET A 182 -4.10 -10.27 4.25
CA MET A 182 -4.04 -11.73 4.08
C MET A 182 -5.21 -12.44 4.77
N THR A 183 -5.72 -11.88 5.85
CA THR A 183 -6.73 -12.48 6.72
C THR A 183 -8.08 -12.74 6.03
N PRO A 184 -8.74 -11.80 5.31
CA PRO A 184 -10.07 -12.00 4.75
C PRO A 184 -10.17 -13.20 3.79
N PRO A 185 -9.34 -13.35 2.75
CA PRO A 185 -9.45 -14.48 1.85
C PRO A 185 -9.11 -15.81 2.55
N CYS A 186 -8.13 -15.83 3.46
CA CYS A 186 -7.83 -17.03 4.25
C CYS A 186 -9.03 -17.44 5.14
N ALA A 187 -9.69 -16.47 5.76
CA ALA A 187 -10.84 -16.70 6.61
C ALA A 187 -12.05 -17.22 5.83
N ILE A 188 -12.31 -16.65 4.66
CA ILE A 188 -13.37 -17.13 3.76
C ILE A 188 -13.09 -18.54 3.31
N ALA A 189 -11.85 -18.84 2.89
CA ALA A 189 -11.45 -20.20 2.54
C ALA A 189 -11.72 -21.18 3.68
N LEU A 190 -11.31 -20.84 4.90
CA LEU A 190 -11.55 -21.67 6.08
C LEU A 190 -13.04 -21.81 6.38
N ALA A 191 -13.81 -20.72 6.31
CA ALA A 191 -15.24 -20.73 6.59
C ALA A 191 -16.02 -21.59 5.59
N THR A 192 -15.70 -21.56 4.29
CA THR A 192 -16.33 -22.38 3.25
C THR A 192 -16.10 -23.88 3.47
N LEU A 193 -15.01 -24.26 4.11
CA LEU A 193 -14.72 -25.66 4.48
C LEU A 193 -15.45 -26.10 5.74
N LEU A 194 -15.51 -25.23 6.76
CA LEU A 194 -16.07 -25.56 8.08
C LEU A 194 -17.60 -25.44 8.13
N PHE A 195 -18.17 -24.43 7.46
CA PHE A 195 -19.60 -24.07 7.55
C PHE A 195 -20.30 -24.23 6.19
N LYS A 196 -20.26 -25.43 5.65
CA LYS A 196 -20.74 -25.76 4.30
C LYS A 196 -22.20 -25.38 4.02
N ASP A 197 -23.04 -25.37 5.03
CA ASP A 197 -24.46 -25.03 4.97
C ASP A 197 -24.74 -23.50 4.86
N LYS A 198 -23.70 -22.69 4.94
CA LYS A 198 -23.78 -21.22 4.87
C LYS A 198 -23.23 -20.63 3.58
N PHE A 199 -22.76 -21.47 2.69
CA PHE A 199 -22.19 -21.07 1.41
C PHE A 199 -22.80 -21.86 0.27
N THR A 200 -23.06 -21.22 -0.85
CA THR A 200 -23.53 -21.85 -2.08
C THR A 200 -22.51 -22.88 -2.59
N LYS A 201 -22.94 -23.76 -3.49
CA LYS A 201 -22.04 -24.74 -4.10
C LYS A 201 -20.88 -24.06 -4.82
N SER A 202 -21.16 -22.99 -5.58
CA SER A 202 -20.15 -22.21 -6.30
C SER A 202 -19.15 -21.55 -5.34
N GLU A 203 -19.62 -20.92 -4.25
CA GLU A 203 -18.75 -20.31 -3.24
C GLU A 203 -17.83 -21.33 -2.55
N ARG A 204 -18.34 -22.55 -2.30
CA ARG A 204 -17.54 -23.63 -1.70
C ARG A 204 -16.49 -24.19 -2.65
N GLU A 205 -16.80 -24.28 -3.94
CA GLU A 205 -15.84 -24.72 -4.96
C GLU A 205 -14.73 -23.71 -5.19
N ALA A 206 -15.05 -22.41 -5.15
CA ALA A 206 -14.09 -21.33 -5.26
C ALA A 206 -13.30 -21.04 -3.94
N GLY A 207 -13.86 -21.46 -2.79
CA GLY A 207 -13.32 -21.16 -1.46
C GLY A 207 -11.83 -21.50 -1.29
N PRO A 208 -11.38 -22.72 -1.60
CA PRO A 208 -9.98 -23.12 -1.44
C PRO A 208 -8.96 -22.23 -2.18
N THR A 209 -9.34 -21.66 -3.35
CA THR A 209 -8.49 -20.75 -4.10
C THR A 209 -8.15 -19.50 -3.28
N ASN A 210 -9.04 -19.09 -2.38
CA ASN A 210 -8.79 -17.95 -1.50
C ASN A 210 -7.64 -18.17 -0.50
N PHE A 211 -7.29 -19.43 -0.16
CA PHE A 211 -6.05 -19.66 0.61
C PHE A 211 -4.83 -19.21 -0.17
N ILE A 212 -4.76 -19.56 -1.46
CA ILE A 212 -3.62 -19.16 -2.31
C ILE A 212 -3.59 -17.62 -2.44
N MET A 213 -4.74 -17.00 -2.69
CA MET A 213 -4.84 -15.54 -2.79
C MET A 213 -4.46 -14.87 -1.47
N GLY A 214 -5.00 -15.32 -0.36
CA GLY A 214 -4.70 -14.77 0.96
C GLY A 214 -3.23 -14.93 1.35
N LEU A 215 -2.66 -16.09 1.12
CA LEU A 215 -1.24 -16.33 1.37
C LEU A 215 -0.33 -15.48 0.46
N ALA A 216 -0.79 -15.12 -0.74
CA ALA A 216 -0.06 -14.21 -1.64
C ALA A 216 -0.33 -12.72 -1.36
N PHE A 217 -1.11 -12.38 -0.32
CA PHE A 217 -1.56 -11.02 0.00
C PHE A 217 -2.44 -10.40 -1.09
N ILE A 218 -3.35 -11.21 -1.65
CA ILE A 218 -4.36 -10.76 -2.63
C ILE A 218 -5.71 -10.72 -1.92
N THR A 219 -6.05 -9.57 -1.32
CA THR A 219 -7.25 -9.38 -0.51
C THR A 219 -8.53 -9.46 -1.36
N GLU A 220 -8.43 -9.12 -2.63
CA GLU A 220 -9.51 -9.07 -3.61
C GLU A 220 -10.22 -10.42 -3.80
N GLY A 221 -9.60 -11.53 -3.44
CA GLY A 221 -10.25 -12.85 -3.43
C GLY A 221 -11.49 -12.92 -2.54
N ALA A 222 -11.59 -12.06 -1.55
CA ALA A 222 -12.74 -11.95 -0.66
C ALA A 222 -13.91 -11.15 -1.25
N ILE A 223 -13.69 -10.34 -2.29
CA ILE A 223 -14.70 -9.41 -2.85
C ILE A 223 -15.99 -10.13 -3.29
N PRO A 224 -15.96 -11.25 -4.02
CA PRO A 224 -17.21 -11.91 -4.44
C PRO A 224 -18.11 -12.30 -3.26
N TYR A 225 -17.53 -12.74 -2.15
CA TYR A 225 -18.27 -13.12 -0.95
C TYR A 225 -18.81 -11.90 -0.19
N ALA A 226 -18.02 -10.83 -0.13
CA ALA A 226 -18.42 -9.57 0.47
C ALA A 226 -19.54 -8.89 -0.36
N ALA A 227 -19.48 -8.97 -1.69
CA ALA A 227 -20.53 -8.44 -2.57
C ALA A 227 -21.84 -9.22 -2.46
N ALA A 228 -21.78 -10.56 -2.27
CA ALA A 228 -22.95 -11.38 -2.10
C ALA A 228 -23.65 -11.19 -0.73
N ASP A 229 -22.89 -10.91 0.32
CA ASP A 229 -23.41 -10.77 1.70
C ASP A 229 -22.57 -9.77 2.52
N PRO A 230 -22.65 -8.47 2.20
CA PRO A 230 -21.79 -7.48 2.81
C PRO A 230 -22.01 -7.32 4.32
N LEU A 231 -23.25 -7.46 4.80
CA LEU A 231 -23.60 -7.22 6.19
C LEU A 231 -23.02 -8.27 7.17
N HIS A 232 -22.70 -9.46 6.69
CA HIS A 232 -22.13 -10.52 7.52
C HIS A 232 -20.65 -10.73 7.22
N VAL A 233 -20.24 -10.60 5.95
CA VAL A 233 -18.86 -10.87 5.54
C VAL A 233 -17.92 -9.73 5.95
N LEU A 234 -18.29 -8.47 5.69
CA LEU A 234 -17.41 -7.34 6.02
C LEU A 234 -17.10 -7.23 7.52
N PRO A 235 -18.12 -7.24 8.44
CA PRO A 235 -17.80 -7.16 9.87
C PRO A 235 -16.92 -8.31 10.37
N ALA A 236 -17.18 -9.54 9.90
CA ALA A 236 -16.40 -10.70 10.29
C ALA A 236 -14.93 -10.56 9.84
N CYS A 237 -14.72 -10.12 8.59
CA CYS A 237 -13.38 -9.90 8.05
C CYS A 237 -12.66 -8.73 8.74
N ILE A 238 -13.36 -7.62 9.00
CA ILE A 238 -12.79 -6.46 9.69
C ILE A 238 -12.29 -6.84 11.09
N VAL A 239 -13.11 -7.55 11.87
CA VAL A 239 -12.72 -7.97 13.23
C VAL A 239 -11.51 -8.91 13.21
N GLY A 240 -11.48 -9.91 12.33
CA GLY A 240 -10.34 -10.82 12.22
C GLY A 240 -9.06 -10.13 11.74
N SER A 241 -9.18 -9.27 10.73
CA SER A 241 -8.04 -8.48 10.23
C SER A 241 -7.50 -7.49 11.27
N ALA A 242 -8.38 -6.82 12.00
CA ALA A 242 -8.02 -5.95 13.10
C ALA A 242 -7.30 -6.71 14.22
N ALA A 243 -7.79 -7.89 14.58
CA ALA A 243 -7.15 -8.75 15.56
C ALA A 243 -5.76 -9.21 15.09
N ALA A 244 -5.62 -9.64 13.82
CA ALA A 244 -4.33 -10.02 13.24
C ALA A 244 -3.33 -8.87 13.27
N GLY A 245 -3.74 -7.66 12.86
CA GLY A 245 -2.88 -6.47 12.89
C GLY A 245 -2.46 -6.07 14.30
N ALA A 246 -3.38 -6.12 15.27
CA ALA A 246 -3.07 -5.86 16.67
C ALA A 246 -2.08 -6.88 17.24
N LEU A 247 -2.27 -8.18 16.98
CA LEU A 247 -1.37 -9.24 17.40
C LEU A 247 0.01 -9.10 16.75
N SER A 248 0.08 -8.77 15.46
CA SER A 248 1.36 -8.50 14.78
C SER A 248 2.16 -7.41 15.48
N MET A 249 1.51 -6.30 15.85
CA MET A 249 2.14 -5.21 16.60
C MET A 249 2.52 -5.65 18.03
N ALA A 250 1.64 -6.37 18.73
CA ALA A 250 1.89 -6.86 20.08
C ALA A 250 3.11 -7.80 20.15
N PHE A 251 3.29 -8.63 19.12
CA PHE A 251 4.41 -9.56 19.01
C PHE A 251 5.69 -8.92 18.44
N GLY A 252 5.66 -7.63 18.12
CA GLY A 252 6.80 -6.92 17.54
C GLY A 252 7.21 -7.47 16.17
N CYS A 253 6.26 -7.94 15.37
CA CYS A 253 6.53 -8.40 14.03
C CYS A 253 6.93 -7.22 13.14
N THR A 254 7.88 -7.44 12.23
CA THR A 254 8.38 -6.42 11.30
C THR A 254 8.45 -6.98 9.88
N LEU A 255 8.24 -6.13 8.87
CA LEU A 255 8.28 -6.51 7.47
C LEU A 255 8.92 -5.41 6.63
N MET A 256 10.02 -5.77 5.94
CA MET A 256 10.79 -4.85 5.08
C MET A 256 10.32 -4.87 3.62
N ALA A 257 9.38 -5.73 3.26
CA ALA A 257 8.85 -5.85 1.90
C ALA A 257 7.43 -5.25 1.82
N PRO A 258 7.10 -4.50 0.75
CA PRO A 258 5.78 -3.88 0.62
C PRO A 258 4.69 -4.88 0.24
N HIS A 259 5.04 -6.01 -0.36
CA HIS A 259 4.10 -7.02 -0.87
C HIS A 259 4.75 -8.39 -0.90
N GLY A 260 3.93 -9.46 -1.07
CA GLY A 260 4.40 -10.81 -1.32
C GLY A 260 3.82 -11.88 -0.41
N GLY A 261 3.12 -11.53 0.67
CA GLY A 261 2.49 -12.51 1.55
C GLY A 261 3.49 -13.53 2.10
N ILE A 262 3.19 -14.83 1.93
CA ILE A 262 4.04 -15.91 2.42
C ILE A 262 5.43 -15.95 1.78
N PHE A 263 5.58 -15.44 0.55
CA PHE A 263 6.86 -15.43 -0.15
C PHE A 263 7.90 -14.52 0.50
N VAL A 264 7.47 -13.55 1.29
CA VAL A 264 8.36 -12.62 2.03
C VAL A 264 8.50 -12.99 3.50
N PHE A 265 7.96 -14.11 3.96
CA PHE A 265 8.15 -14.59 5.34
C PHE A 265 9.61 -14.73 5.77
N PRO A 266 10.55 -15.12 4.90
CA PRO A 266 11.97 -15.13 5.27
C PRO A 266 12.54 -13.77 5.72
N VAL A 267 11.89 -12.66 5.36
CA VAL A 267 12.28 -11.29 5.74
C VAL A 267 11.35 -10.67 6.78
N VAL A 268 10.39 -11.43 7.29
CA VAL A 268 9.55 -11.03 8.41
C VAL A 268 10.31 -11.22 9.70
N GLY A 269 10.45 -10.14 10.48
CA GLY A 269 10.94 -10.24 11.85
C GLY A 269 9.87 -10.90 12.72
N ASN A 270 10.31 -11.91 13.51
CA ASN A 270 9.43 -12.74 14.35
C ASN A 270 8.37 -13.52 13.52
N ALA A 271 8.81 -14.19 12.46
CA ALA A 271 7.95 -14.88 11.49
C ALA A 271 7.00 -15.93 12.12
N ILE A 272 7.43 -16.62 13.20
CA ILE A 272 6.60 -17.59 13.90
C ILE A 272 5.39 -16.91 14.54
N MET A 273 5.60 -15.80 15.26
CA MET A 273 4.50 -15.05 15.88
C MET A 273 3.65 -14.32 14.85
N TYR A 274 4.23 -13.96 13.70
CA TYR A 274 3.48 -13.45 12.57
C TYR A 274 2.51 -14.49 12.01
N LEU A 275 2.96 -15.74 11.87
CA LEU A 275 2.09 -16.85 11.47
C LEU A 275 0.98 -17.11 12.51
N VAL A 276 1.32 -17.06 13.81
CA VAL A 276 0.33 -17.20 14.90
C VAL A 276 -0.73 -16.09 14.80
N ALA A 277 -0.33 -14.86 14.56
CA ALA A 277 -1.24 -13.73 14.39
C ALA A 277 -2.16 -13.91 13.16
N LEU A 278 -1.61 -14.39 12.03
CA LEU A 278 -2.38 -14.70 10.83
C LEU A 278 -3.43 -15.79 11.08
N VAL A 279 -3.01 -16.88 11.70
CA VAL A 279 -3.92 -17.99 12.03
C VAL A 279 -5.01 -17.52 12.99
N ALA A 280 -4.65 -16.78 14.05
CA ALA A 280 -5.62 -16.25 15.00
C ALA A 280 -6.67 -15.36 14.33
N GLY A 281 -6.24 -14.37 13.53
CA GLY A 281 -7.16 -13.50 12.80
C GLY A 281 -8.04 -14.28 11.81
N THR A 282 -7.45 -15.23 11.08
CA THR A 282 -8.16 -16.11 10.16
C THR A 282 -9.25 -16.92 10.87
N VAL A 283 -8.93 -17.53 12.01
CA VAL A 283 -9.88 -18.33 12.79
C VAL A 283 -10.98 -17.46 13.38
N ILE A 284 -10.63 -16.31 13.98
CA ILE A 284 -11.61 -15.35 14.51
C ILE A 284 -12.60 -14.96 13.41
N SER A 285 -12.11 -14.54 12.26
CA SER A 285 -12.95 -14.14 11.13
C SER A 285 -13.80 -15.29 10.60
N ALA A 286 -13.23 -16.49 10.43
CA ALA A 286 -13.97 -17.67 9.96
C ALA A 286 -15.07 -18.10 10.92
N VAL A 287 -14.82 -18.08 12.22
CA VAL A 287 -15.83 -18.39 13.25
C VAL A 287 -16.95 -17.34 13.22
N LEU A 288 -16.60 -16.05 13.14
CA LEU A 288 -17.60 -14.99 13.01
C LEU A 288 -18.44 -15.14 11.75
N LEU A 289 -17.86 -15.50 10.61
CA LEU A 289 -18.60 -15.85 9.39
C LEU A 289 -19.56 -17.01 9.64
N GLY A 290 -19.07 -18.05 10.31
CA GLY A 290 -19.89 -19.20 10.70
C GLY A 290 -21.06 -18.85 11.63
N VAL A 291 -20.92 -17.87 12.49
CA VAL A 291 -21.99 -17.41 13.40
C VAL A 291 -22.94 -16.45 12.68
N LEU A 292 -22.41 -15.46 11.98
CA LEU A 292 -23.20 -14.35 11.43
C LEU A 292 -23.98 -14.75 10.16
N LYS A 293 -23.34 -15.48 9.22
CA LYS A 293 -24.03 -15.87 7.97
C LYS A 293 -25.23 -16.76 8.25
N LYS A 294 -26.32 -16.51 7.56
CA LYS A 294 -27.51 -17.35 7.59
C LYS A 294 -27.27 -18.67 6.82
N LYS A 295 -27.96 -19.72 7.22
CA LYS A 295 -27.96 -20.98 6.46
C LYS A 295 -28.63 -20.76 5.10
N ILE A 296 -28.06 -21.31 4.07
CA ILE A 296 -28.65 -21.36 2.74
C ILE A 296 -29.55 -22.60 2.72
N ILE A 297 -30.82 -22.39 2.52
CA ILE A 297 -31.85 -23.44 2.46
C ILE A 297 -31.76 -24.14 1.11
#